data_27c1290a406f498304de66933828c4f0
#
_entry.id   27c1290a406f498304de66933828c4f0
#
_cell.length_a   1.000
_cell.length_b   1.000
_cell.length_c   1.000
_cell.angle_alpha   90.00
_cell.angle_beta   90.00
_cell.angle_gamma   90.00
#
_symmetry.space_group_name_H-M   'P 1'
#
loop_
_entity.id
_entity.type
_entity.pdbx_description
1 polymer ?
#
loop_
_entity_poly.entity_id
_entity_poly.type
_entity_poly.pdbx_seq_one_letter_code
_entity_poly.pdbx_strand_id
1 'polypeptide(L)' 'MNYTDALSLTAKATANLQDHDGNMSEAEVVVHVSALHLALKSIADHNSVELPPLT' A
#
# COMPACT_ATOMS: atom_id res chain seq x y z
N MET A 1 12.04 -3.40 1.66
CA MET A 1 11.46 -2.12 2.12
C MET A 1 11.53 -2.09 3.64
N ASN A 2 12.07 -1.03 4.22
CA ASN A 2 12.10 -0.90 5.67
C ASN A 2 10.80 -0.27 6.19
N TYR A 3 10.63 -0.27 7.51
CA TYR A 3 9.40 0.21 8.15
C TYR A 3 9.11 1.69 7.84
N THR A 4 10.13 2.54 7.89
CA THR A 4 9.97 3.97 7.62
C THR A 4 9.53 4.21 6.17
N ASP A 5 10.13 3.50 5.22
CA ASP A 5 9.76 3.59 3.81
C ASP A 5 8.34 3.08 3.58
N ALA A 6 7.95 2.02 4.30
CA ALA A 6 6.59 1.48 4.20
C ALA A 6 5.55 2.49 4.67
N LEU A 7 5.82 3.19 5.77
CA LEU A 7 4.92 4.24 6.26
C LEU A 7 4.80 5.39 5.26
N SER A 8 5.92 5.82 4.68
CA SER A 8 5.93 6.87 3.66
C SER A 8 5.15 6.47 2.42
N LEU A 9 5.33 5.23 1.96
CA LEU A 9 4.61 4.73 0.79
C LEU A 9 3.10 4.64 1.04
N THR A 10 2.70 4.22 2.23
CA THR A 10 1.29 4.17 2.61
C THR A 10 0.67 5.56 2.58
N ALA A 11 1.36 6.56 3.13
CA ALA A 11 0.89 7.94 3.12
C ALA A 11 0.74 8.48 1.70
N LYS A 12 1.73 8.24 0.83
CA LYS A 12 1.70 8.68 -0.56
C LYS A 12 0.56 8.01 -1.34
N ALA A 13 0.38 6.71 -1.16
CA ALA A 13 -0.69 5.97 -1.83
C ALA A 13 -2.06 6.49 -1.41
N THR A 14 -2.24 6.78 -0.12
CA THR A 14 -3.49 7.34 0.39
C THR A 14 -3.77 8.71 -0.22
N ALA A 15 -2.76 9.57 -0.29
CA ALA A 15 -2.89 10.90 -0.90
C ALA A 15 -3.26 10.79 -2.38
N ASN A 16 -2.63 9.87 -3.12
CA ASN A 16 -2.93 9.66 -4.53
C ASN A 16 -4.37 9.19 -4.74
N LEU A 17 -4.86 8.29 -3.90
CA LEU A 17 -6.25 7.84 -3.97
C LEU A 17 -7.23 8.98 -3.75
N GLN A 18 -6.94 9.86 -2.80
CA GLN A 18 -7.76 11.03 -2.52
C GLN A 18 -7.76 12.02 -3.70
N ASP A 19 -6.59 12.25 -4.31
CA ASP A 19 -6.46 13.15 -5.44
C ASP A 19 -7.23 12.67 -6.68
N HIS A 20 -7.29 11.37 -6.90
CA HIS A 20 -8.05 10.79 -8.01
C HIS A 20 -9.57 10.80 -7.78
N ASP A 21 -10.02 10.98 -6.56
CA ASP A 21 -11.44 11.05 -6.19
C ASP A 21 -12.27 9.89 -6.78
N GLY A 22 -11.69 8.71 -6.77
CA GLY A 22 -12.36 7.50 -7.28
C GLY A 22 -12.29 7.30 -8.79
N ASN A 23 -11.64 8.19 -9.53
CA ASN A 23 -11.54 8.14 -10.99
C ASN A 23 -10.24 7.52 -11.49
N MET A 24 -9.86 6.38 -10.92
CA MET A 24 -8.65 5.68 -11.31
C MET A 24 -8.94 4.64 -12.39
N SER A 25 -8.03 4.50 -13.35
CA SER A 25 -8.10 3.40 -14.31
C SER A 25 -7.78 2.08 -13.61
N GLU A 26 -8.19 0.97 -14.23
CA GLU A 26 -7.90 -0.37 -13.69
C GLU A 26 -6.41 -0.59 -13.49
N ALA A 27 -5.58 -0.15 -14.45
CA ALA A 27 -4.13 -0.27 -14.34
C ALA A 27 -3.58 0.51 -13.15
N GLU A 28 -4.08 1.72 -12.91
CA GLU A 28 -3.69 2.53 -11.76
C GLU A 28 -4.09 1.88 -10.44
N VAL A 29 -5.28 1.31 -10.38
CA VAL A 29 -5.75 0.59 -9.18
C VAL A 29 -4.82 -0.58 -8.86
N VAL A 30 -4.44 -1.36 -9.86
CA VAL A 30 -3.53 -2.50 -9.66
C VAL A 30 -2.18 -2.03 -9.11
N VAL A 31 -1.62 -0.95 -9.66
CA VAL A 31 -0.34 -0.41 -9.20
C VAL A 31 -0.43 0.04 -7.75
N HIS A 32 -1.47 0.79 -7.38
CA HIS A 32 -1.64 1.28 -6.02
C HIS A 32 -1.89 0.16 -5.02
N VAL A 33 -2.72 -0.82 -5.36
CA VAL A 33 -2.99 -1.96 -4.48
C VAL A 33 -1.72 -2.77 -4.26
N SER A 34 -0.92 -3.00 -5.31
CA SER A 34 0.35 -3.72 -5.18
C SER A 34 1.32 -2.98 -4.28
N ALA A 35 1.44 -1.66 -4.43
CA ALA A 35 2.30 -0.85 -3.58
C ALA A 35 1.85 -0.87 -2.12
N LEU A 36 0.56 -0.75 -1.87
CA LEU A 36 0.00 -0.82 -0.53
C LEU A 36 0.23 -2.19 0.12
N HIS A 37 0.09 -3.26 -0.67
CA HIS A 37 0.35 -4.61 -0.16
C HIS A 37 1.80 -4.78 0.31
N LEU A 38 2.76 -4.29 -0.48
CA LEU A 38 4.17 -4.32 -0.10
C LEU A 38 4.43 -3.53 1.17
N ALA A 39 3.82 -2.35 1.29
CA ALA A 39 3.95 -1.51 2.47
C ALA A 39 3.35 -2.19 3.70
N LEU A 40 2.16 -2.75 3.57
CA LEU A 40 1.50 -3.47 4.67
C LEU A 40 2.31 -4.68 5.12
N LYS A 41 2.90 -5.41 4.18
CA LYS A 41 3.74 -6.56 4.51
C LYS A 41 4.95 -6.13 5.35
N SER A 42 5.61 -5.03 4.98
CA SER A 42 6.75 -4.51 5.74
C SER A 42 6.33 -4.05 7.14
N ILE A 43 5.18 -3.40 7.26
CA ILE A 43 4.64 -2.95 8.55
C ILE A 43 4.29 -4.17 9.41
N ALA A 44 3.65 -5.17 8.84
CA ALA A 44 3.29 -6.39 9.56
C ALA A 44 4.53 -7.14 10.03
N ASP A 45 5.55 -7.26 9.19
CA ASP A 45 6.81 -7.91 9.55
C ASP A 45 7.48 -7.19 10.73
N HIS A 46 7.47 -5.86 10.71
CA HIS A 46 8.03 -5.05 11.80
C HIS A 46 7.33 -5.33 13.13
N ASN A 47 6.03 -5.56 13.10
CA ASN A 47 5.21 -5.82 14.29
C ASN A 47 5.02 -7.30 14.58
N SER A 48 5.68 -8.18 13.85
CA SER A 48 5.56 -9.64 13.99
C SER A 48 4.13 -10.15 13.79
N VAL A 49 3.42 -9.53 12.87
CA VAL A 49 2.04 -9.91 12.50
C VAL A 49 2.08 -10.61 11.15
N GLU A 50 1.37 -11.73 11.04
CA GLU A 50 1.26 -12.46 9.78
C GLU A 50 0.03 -11.94 9.00
N LEU A 51 0.25 -11.49 7.75
CA LEU A 51 -0.84 -11.05 6.90
C LEU A 51 -1.51 -12.24 6.20
N PRO A 52 -2.84 -12.22 6.04
CA PRO A 52 -3.51 -13.23 5.23
C PRO A 52 -3.10 -13.10 3.75
N PRO A 53 -3.21 -14.18 2.95
CA PRO A 53 -2.92 -14.11 1.53
C PRO A 53 -3.87 -13.15 0.81
N LEU A 54 -3.39 -12.58 -0.29
CA LEU A 54 -4.09 -11.51 -1.00
C LEU A 54 -5.33 -11.99 -1.77
N THR A 55 -5.46 -13.26 -2.01
CA THR A 55 -6.63 -13.80 -2.72
C THR A 55 -7.68 -14.30 -1.79
#